data_62cc93ec347cc3b8e00ca6ea366ad7b4
#
_entry.id   62cc93ec347cc3b8e00ca6ea366ad7b4
#
_cell.length_a   1.000
_cell.length_b   1.000
_cell.length_c   1.000
_cell.angle_alpha   90.00
_cell.angle_beta   90.00
_cell.angle_gamma   90.00
#
_symmetry.space_group_name_H-M   'P 1'
#
loop_
_entity.id
_entity.type
_entity.pdbx_description
1 polymer ?
#
loop_
_entity_poly.entity_id
_entity_poly.type
_entity_poly.pdbx_seq_one_letter_code
_entity_poly.pdbx_strand_id
1 'polypeptide(L)'
;EHAPDEAMRMLIPEYIVSHHTLPNGMEESVRHPLWGFSYALYPYLTAIISSVFMAITSLFTKSAAALLTAARLTSVLSGTGTLIVVFLIGEELFERRESALLGGIFVGFLPQFVFLSCYVNNDSFAVFTVALIIYFWIRGMKSAFCKKDCIGLGAGCGLCALSYYNAYAYLLCSILLFFALMIHFRKPAKEIFVKALAVFAIAFLIGGWFFIRNAVIHDGDLLGMRTSNESAALYAAD
;
A
#
# COMPACT_ATOMS: atom_id res chain seq x y z
N GLU A 1 10.97 -19.13 13.57
CA GLU A 1 11.09 -17.72 14.01
C GLU A 1 9.94 -16.94 13.36
N HIS A 2 9.20 -16.15 14.16
CA HIS A 2 8.15 -15.28 13.64
C HIS A 2 8.79 -13.98 13.17
N ALA A 3 8.37 -13.49 12.01
CA ALA A 3 8.77 -12.17 11.53
C ALA A 3 8.20 -11.09 12.48
N PRO A 4 8.89 -9.93 12.61
CA PRO A 4 8.39 -8.84 13.43
C PRO A 4 6.96 -8.46 13.03
N ASP A 5 6.10 -8.23 14.01
CA ASP A 5 4.70 -7.79 13.86
C ASP A 5 3.77 -8.72 13.04
N GLU A 6 4.25 -9.83 12.48
CA GLU A 6 3.43 -10.72 11.64
C GLU A 6 2.20 -11.23 12.41
N ALA A 7 2.37 -11.61 13.67
CA ALA A 7 1.27 -12.09 14.51
C ALA A 7 0.18 -11.02 14.67
N MET A 8 0.58 -9.77 14.92
CA MET A 8 -0.36 -8.65 15.06
C MET A 8 -1.07 -8.30 13.74
N ARG A 9 -0.35 -8.38 12.62
CA ARG A 9 -0.93 -8.10 11.31
C ARG A 9 -1.87 -9.21 10.85
N MET A 10 -1.71 -10.43 11.34
CA MET A 10 -2.60 -11.56 11.08
C MET A 10 -3.97 -11.42 11.77
N LEU A 11 -4.09 -10.67 12.85
CA LEU A 11 -5.37 -10.48 13.56
C LEU A 11 -6.46 -9.90 12.65
N ILE A 12 -6.09 -9.01 11.72
CA ILE A 12 -7.07 -8.36 10.82
C ILE A 12 -7.63 -9.34 9.78
N PRO A 13 -6.82 -10.05 8.97
CA PRO A 13 -7.36 -11.01 8.01
C PRO A 13 -8.07 -12.18 8.69
N GLU A 14 -7.65 -12.62 9.87
CA GLU A 14 -8.35 -13.63 10.68
C GLU A 14 -9.74 -13.12 11.12
N TYR A 15 -9.81 -11.87 11.58
CA TYR A 15 -11.08 -11.24 11.92
C TYR A 15 -12.03 -11.19 10.71
N ILE A 16 -11.52 -10.74 9.55
CA ILE A 16 -12.34 -10.64 8.34
C ILE A 16 -12.87 -12.01 7.90
N VAL A 17 -12.03 -13.06 7.96
CA VAL A 17 -12.45 -14.42 7.58
C VAL A 17 -13.47 -15.00 8.56
N SER A 18 -13.36 -14.71 9.86
CA SER A 18 -14.25 -15.25 10.89
C SER A 18 -15.57 -14.50 11.01
N HIS A 19 -15.56 -13.16 10.87
CA HIS A 19 -16.73 -12.31 11.08
C HIS A 19 -17.39 -11.82 9.78
N HIS A 20 -16.73 -11.99 8.62
CA HIS A 20 -17.19 -11.51 7.31
C HIS A 20 -17.44 -9.99 7.25
N THR A 21 -16.79 -9.24 8.12
CA THR A 21 -16.88 -7.76 8.22
C THR A 21 -15.48 -7.15 8.38
N LEU A 22 -15.35 -5.88 8.04
CA LEU A 22 -14.11 -5.13 8.26
C LEU A 22 -14.05 -4.66 9.73
N PRO A 23 -12.95 -4.92 10.46
CA PRO A 23 -12.80 -4.45 11.83
C PRO A 23 -12.77 -2.93 11.90
N ASN A 24 -13.26 -2.38 13.02
CA ASN A 24 -13.17 -0.94 13.29
C ASN A 24 -11.89 -0.54 14.07
N GLY A 25 -11.15 -1.53 14.58
CA GLY A 25 -9.90 -1.32 15.32
C GLY A 25 -10.09 -1.24 16.84
N MET A 26 -11.33 -1.22 17.33
CA MET A 26 -11.63 -1.18 18.77
C MET A 26 -12.00 -2.55 19.35
N GLU A 27 -12.17 -3.56 18.49
CA GLU A 27 -12.45 -4.94 18.93
C GLU A 27 -11.21 -5.53 19.62
N GLU A 28 -11.44 -6.23 20.74
CA GLU A 28 -10.38 -6.88 21.51
C GLU A 28 -9.55 -7.86 20.67
N SER A 29 -10.20 -8.58 19.75
CA SER A 29 -9.57 -9.56 18.87
C SER A 29 -8.58 -8.99 17.83
N VAL A 30 -8.58 -7.68 17.60
CA VAL A 30 -7.64 -7.00 16.68
C VAL A 30 -6.72 -6.01 17.37
N ARG A 31 -6.77 -5.94 18.72
CA ARG A 31 -5.90 -5.10 19.55
C ARG A 31 -4.68 -5.86 20.06
N HIS A 32 -3.59 -5.15 20.24
CA HIS A 32 -2.41 -5.70 20.90
C HIS A 32 -2.68 -5.88 22.38
N PRO A 33 -2.49 -7.11 22.95
CA PRO A 33 -2.87 -7.41 24.32
C PRO A 33 -2.08 -6.63 25.37
N LEU A 34 -0.84 -6.22 25.07
CA LEU A 34 0.02 -5.45 25.99
C LEU A 34 -0.03 -3.95 25.74
N TRP A 35 -0.09 -3.53 24.48
CA TRP A 35 0.05 -2.13 24.09
C TRP A 35 -1.27 -1.45 23.76
N GLY A 36 -2.37 -2.20 23.71
CA GLY A 36 -3.71 -1.67 23.48
C GLY A 36 -4.01 -1.06 22.12
N PHE A 37 -3.03 -0.91 21.23
CA PHE A 37 -3.24 -0.38 19.88
C PHE A 37 -3.72 -1.44 18.88
N SER A 38 -4.30 -1.00 17.77
CA SER A 38 -4.70 -1.89 16.67
C SER A 38 -4.20 -1.40 15.31
N TYR A 39 -3.67 -2.32 14.51
CA TYR A 39 -3.34 -2.02 13.11
C TYR A 39 -4.58 -1.81 12.22
N ALA A 40 -5.78 -2.16 12.68
CA ALA A 40 -7.02 -1.92 11.95
C ALA A 40 -7.46 -0.44 11.95
N LEU A 41 -6.82 0.41 12.73
CA LEU A 41 -7.01 1.87 12.69
C LEU A 41 -6.24 2.54 11.55
N TYR A 42 -5.23 1.86 11.00
CA TYR A 42 -4.41 2.29 9.87
C TYR A 42 -4.87 1.63 8.56
N PRO A 43 -4.46 2.12 7.38
CA PRO A 43 -4.79 1.47 6.11
C PRO A 43 -4.34 0.00 6.09
N TYR A 44 -5.28 -0.91 5.83
CA TYR A 44 -5.06 -2.36 5.88
C TYR A 44 -5.53 -3.10 4.61
N LEU A 45 -5.38 -2.47 3.42
CA LEU A 45 -5.74 -3.12 2.15
C LEU A 45 -5.03 -4.48 1.97
N THR A 46 -3.79 -4.58 2.41
CA THR A 46 -3.03 -5.84 2.39
C THR A 46 -3.71 -6.95 3.17
N ALA A 47 -4.26 -6.64 4.34
CA ALA A 47 -5.00 -7.59 5.17
C ALA A 47 -6.33 -8.02 4.51
N ILE A 48 -7.01 -7.10 3.81
CA ILE A 48 -8.21 -7.44 3.02
C ILE A 48 -7.84 -8.42 1.90
N ILE A 49 -6.76 -8.17 1.15
CA ILE A 49 -6.29 -9.08 0.11
C ILE A 49 -5.89 -10.44 0.71
N SER A 50 -5.15 -10.42 1.83
CA SER A 50 -4.76 -11.63 2.55
C SER A 50 -5.97 -12.45 3.02
N SER A 51 -7.03 -11.78 3.51
CA SER A 51 -8.27 -12.46 3.91
C SER A 51 -8.96 -13.18 2.76
N VAL A 52 -8.88 -12.65 1.54
CA VAL A 52 -9.41 -13.34 0.34
C VAL A 52 -8.65 -14.65 0.08
N PHE A 53 -7.31 -14.62 0.12
CA PHE A 53 -6.51 -15.84 -0.04
C PHE A 53 -6.77 -16.85 1.08
N MET A 54 -6.89 -16.39 2.32
CA MET A 54 -7.23 -17.23 3.47
C MET A 54 -8.62 -17.83 3.32
N ALA A 55 -9.63 -17.06 2.91
CA ALA A 55 -10.98 -17.53 2.70
C ALA A 55 -11.03 -18.64 1.63
N ILE A 56 -10.35 -18.45 0.51
CA ILE A 56 -10.24 -19.47 -0.55
C ILE A 56 -9.56 -20.73 0.01
N THR A 57 -8.43 -20.59 0.70
CA THR A 57 -7.70 -21.73 1.28
C THR A 57 -8.54 -22.46 2.32
N SER A 58 -9.35 -21.72 3.08
CA SER A 58 -10.20 -22.28 4.13
C SER A 58 -11.30 -23.23 3.61
N LEU A 59 -11.60 -23.19 2.30
CA LEU A 59 -12.50 -24.16 1.65
C LEU A 59 -11.89 -25.55 1.56
N PHE A 60 -10.55 -25.64 1.57
CA PHE A 60 -9.83 -26.90 1.40
C PHE A 60 -9.19 -27.42 2.69
N THR A 61 -8.76 -26.49 3.56
CA THR A 61 -8.08 -26.85 4.82
C THR A 61 -8.26 -25.78 5.90
N LYS A 62 -8.29 -26.21 7.15
CA LYS A 62 -8.31 -25.33 8.34
C LYS A 62 -6.95 -25.28 9.04
N SER A 63 -5.89 -25.83 8.44
CA SER A 63 -4.55 -25.79 9.00
C SER A 63 -4.06 -24.34 9.16
N ALA A 64 -3.65 -23.97 10.35
CA ALA A 64 -3.11 -22.63 10.65
C ALA A 64 -1.89 -22.31 9.76
N ALA A 65 -1.01 -23.29 9.52
CA ALA A 65 0.14 -23.11 8.64
C ALA A 65 -0.26 -22.82 7.19
N ALA A 66 -1.30 -23.49 6.68
CA ALA A 66 -1.81 -23.24 5.32
C ALA A 66 -2.47 -21.85 5.21
N LEU A 67 -3.24 -21.42 6.20
CA LEU A 67 -3.87 -20.11 6.24
C LEU A 67 -2.82 -19.00 6.35
N LEU A 68 -1.80 -19.15 7.17
CA LEU A 68 -0.68 -18.21 7.25
C LEU A 68 0.06 -18.12 5.91
N THR A 69 0.33 -19.25 5.25
CA THR A 69 0.97 -19.28 3.92
C THR A 69 0.10 -18.55 2.89
N ALA A 70 -1.21 -18.74 2.93
CA ALA A 70 -2.15 -18.05 2.06
C ALA A 70 -2.13 -16.52 2.31
N ALA A 71 -2.10 -16.08 3.56
CA ALA A 71 -2.00 -14.65 3.88
C ALA A 71 -0.71 -14.01 3.34
N ARG A 72 0.42 -14.73 3.38
CA ARG A 72 1.72 -14.29 2.86
C ARG A 72 1.74 -14.08 1.35
N LEU A 73 0.80 -14.68 0.58
CA LEU A 73 0.72 -14.49 -0.87
C LEU A 73 0.56 -13.02 -1.28
N THR A 74 -0.08 -12.21 -0.46
CA THR A 74 -0.18 -10.76 -0.69
C THR A 74 1.19 -10.10 -0.76
N SER A 75 2.10 -10.45 0.14
CA SER A 75 3.47 -9.91 0.16
C SER A 75 4.30 -10.46 -1.01
N VAL A 76 4.15 -11.76 -1.34
CA VAL A 76 4.81 -12.37 -2.50
C VAL A 76 4.37 -11.69 -3.81
N LEU A 77 3.07 -11.46 -3.99
CA LEU A 77 2.55 -10.78 -5.18
C LEU A 77 3.01 -9.32 -5.25
N SER A 78 3.06 -8.63 -4.13
CA SER A 78 3.59 -7.26 -4.04
C SER A 78 5.07 -7.20 -4.41
N GLY A 79 5.89 -8.12 -3.89
CA GLY A 79 7.30 -8.26 -4.25
C GLY A 79 7.47 -8.55 -5.75
N THR A 80 6.72 -9.52 -6.27
CA THR A 80 6.74 -9.83 -7.71
C THR A 80 6.34 -8.63 -8.56
N GLY A 81 5.27 -7.93 -8.18
CA GLY A 81 4.84 -6.69 -8.83
C GLY A 81 5.94 -5.61 -8.80
N THR A 82 6.64 -5.48 -7.68
CA THR A 82 7.78 -4.55 -7.57
C THR A 82 8.87 -4.88 -8.60
N LEU A 83 9.26 -6.15 -8.75
CA LEU A 83 10.28 -6.55 -9.72
C LEU A 83 9.86 -6.25 -11.17
N ILE A 84 8.59 -6.49 -11.49
CA ILE A 84 8.03 -6.13 -12.80
C ILE A 84 8.14 -4.61 -13.03
N VAL A 85 7.77 -3.81 -12.04
CA VAL A 85 7.82 -2.34 -12.15
C VAL A 85 9.26 -1.85 -12.22
N VAL A 86 10.19 -2.42 -11.45
CA VAL A 86 11.63 -2.10 -11.54
C VAL A 86 12.18 -2.40 -12.93
N PHE A 87 11.78 -3.53 -13.52
CA PHE A 87 12.13 -3.84 -14.91
C PHE A 87 11.58 -2.78 -15.88
N LEU A 88 10.30 -2.38 -15.75
CA LEU A 88 9.70 -1.32 -16.58
C LEU A 88 10.38 0.04 -16.38
N ILE A 89 10.79 0.38 -15.17
CA ILE A 89 11.62 1.56 -14.89
C ILE A 89 12.95 1.46 -15.65
N GLY A 90 13.57 0.30 -15.62
CA GLY A 90 14.80 0.05 -16.35
C GLY A 90 14.63 0.22 -17.87
N GLU A 91 13.55 -0.28 -18.46
CA GLU A 91 13.23 -0.08 -19.89
C GLU A 91 13.00 1.41 -20.24
N GLU A 92 12.51 2.21 -19.29
CA GLU A 92 12.39 3.66 -19.51
C GLU A 92 13.72 4.40 -19.39
N LEU A 93 14.68 3.91 -18.61
CA LEU A 93 15.94 4.61 -18.32
C LEU A 93 17.13 4.14 -19.17
N PHE A 94 17.15 2.87 -19.55
CA PHE A 94 18.28 2.27 -20.25
C PHE A 94 17.92 1.93 -21.71
N GLU A 95 18.87 2.09 -22.60
CA GLU A 95 18.69 1.70 -24.02
C GLU A 95 18.69 0.17 -24.21
N ARG A 96 19.36 -0.55 -23.29
CA ARG A 96 19.51 -2.01 -23.37
C ARG A 96 18.59 -2.69 -22.38
N ARG A 97 17.80 -3.63 -22.88
CA ARG A 97 16.88 -4.43 -22.08
C ARG A 97 17.59 -5.30 -21.03
N GLU A 98 18.82 -5.73 -21.35
CA GLU A 98 19.65 -6.50 -20.42
C GLU A 98 19.99 -5.69 -19.16
N SER A 99 20.21 -4.38 -19.29
CA SER A 99 20.43 -3.51 -18.13
C SER A 99 19.20 -3.38 -17.24
N ALA A 100 18.01 -3.33 -17.85
CA ALA A 100 16.75 -3.34 -17.10
C ALA A 100 16.55 -4.67 -16.34
N LEU A 101 16.85 -5.81 -16.99
CA LEU A 101 16.82 -7.13 -16.35
C LEU A 101 17.81 -7.24 -15.19
N LEU A 102 19.04 -6.78 -15.36
CA LEU A 102 20.04 -6.77 -14.29
C LEU A 102 19.58 -5.94 -13.10
N GLY A 103 18.92 -4.79 -13.31
CA GLY A 103 18.32 -3.99 -12.24
C GLY A 103 17.26 -4.78 -11.46
N GLY A 104 16.36 -5.46 -12.16
CA GLY A 104 15.35 -6.33 -11.54
C GLY A 104 15.96 -7.49 -10.75
N ILE A 105 16.97 -8.17 -11.32
CA ILE A 105 17.71 -9.25 -10.66
C ILE A 105 18.39 -8.71 -9.40
N PHE A 106 19.09 -7.58 -9.50
CA PHE A 106 19.78 -6.98 -8.37
C PHE A 106 18.82 -6.70 -7.20
N VAL A 107 17.67 -6.08 -7.47
CA VAL A 107 16.65 -5.81 -6.43
C VAL A 107 16.08 -7.13 -5.88
N GLY A 108 15.80 -8.10 -6.75
CA GLY A 108 15.22 -9.39 -6.37
C GLY A 108 16.13 -10.23 -5.46
N PHE A 109 17.44 -10.03 -5.52
CA PHE A 109 18.40 -10.71 -4.66
C PHE A 109 18.85 -9.90 -3.44
N LEU A 110 18.29 -8.70 -3.21
CA LEU A 110 18.52 -7.99 -1.96
C LEU A 110 17.90 -8.76 -0.79
N PRO A 111 18.67 -9.19 0.23
CA PRO A 111 18.16 -10.02 1.32
C PRO A 111 16.96 -9.38 2.04
N GLN A 112 17.01 -8.06 2.26
CA GLN A 112 15.92 -7.32 2.91
C GLN A 112 14.64 -7.32 2.05
N PHE A 113 14.77 -7.21 0.72
CA PHE A 113 13.62 -7.25 -0.18
C PHE A 113 12.96 -8.63 -0.19
N VAL A 114 13.78 -9.69 -0.25
CA VAL A 114 13.28 -11.09 -0.16
C VAL A 114 12.58 -11.31 1.17
N PHE A 115 13.19 -10.88 2.29
CA PHE A 115 12.61 -11.01 3.61
C PHE A 115 11.24 -10.32 3.70
N LEU A 116 11.13 -9.05 3.26
CA LEU A 116 9.85 -8.32 3.25
C LEU A 116 8.79 -9.02 2.40
N SER A 117 9.18 -9.69 1.32
CA SER A 117 8.25 -10.39 0.42
C SER A 117 7.76 -11.73 0.97
N CYS A 118 8.30 -12.23 2.10
CA CYS A 118 8.02 -13.59 2.60
C CYS A 118 7.10 -13.66 3.82
N TYR A 119 6.68 -12.53 4.43
CA TYR A 119 5.82 -12.54 5.61
C TYR A 119 4.67 -11.54 5.50
N VAL A 120 3.64 -11.65 6.35
CA VAL A 120 2.48 -10.74 6.32
C VAL A 120 2.89 -9.37 6.86
N ASN A 121 2.94 -8.39 5.96
CA ASN A 121 3.30 -7.01 6.27
C ASN A 121 2.68 -6.03 5.28
N ASN A 122 2.75 -4.73 5.59
CA ASN A 122 2.33 -3.65 4.69
C ASN A 122 3.50 -3.09 3.87
N ASP A 123 4.75 -3.37 4.28
CA ASP A 123 5.94 -2.76 3.70
C ASP A 123 6.19 -3.23 2.27
N SER A 124 5.99 -4.53 1.98
CA SER A 124 6.11 -5.05 0.62
C SER A 124 5.14 -4.39 -0.36
N PHE A 125 3.90 -4.14 0.08
CA PHE A 125 2.90 -3.43 -0.73
C PHE A 125 3.22 -1.94 -0.85
N ALA A 126 3.75 -1.31 0.20
CA ALA A 126 4.22 0.07 0.15
C ALA A 126 5.36 0.23 -0.86
N VAL A 127 6.35 -0.66 -0.86
CA VAL A 127 7.44 -0.67 -1.83
C VAL A 127 6.91 -0.82 -3.26
N PHE A 128 5.94 -1.72 -3.48
CA PHE A 128 5.29 -1.89 -4.79
C PHE A 128 4.61 -0.60 -5.26
N THR A 129 3.81 0.04 -4.40
CA THR A 129 3.08 1.25 -4.77
C THR A 129 4.01 2.44 -5.01
N VAL A 130 5.09 2.55 -4.23
CA VAL A 130 6.16 3.55 -4.44
C VAL A 130 6.86 3.31 -5.76
N ALA A 131 7.19 2.06 -6.10
CA ALA A 131 7.79 1.74 -7.40
C ALA A 131 6.87 2.16 -8.56
N LEU A 132 5.55 1.92 -8.45
CA LEU A 132 4.55 2.39 -9.43
C LEU A 132 4.56 3.91 -9.57
N ILE A 133 4.59 4.65 -8.46
CA ILE A 133 4.64 6.11 -8.45
C ILE A 133 5.91 6.58 -9.20
N ILE A 134 7.07 6.02 -8.86
CA ILE A 134 8.36 6.36 -9.49
C ILE A 134 8.31 6.07 -11.01
N TYR A 135 7.75 4.94 -11.40
CA TYR A 135 7.57 4.60 -12.82
C TYR A 135 6.79 5.69 -13.56
N PHE A 136 5.66 6.13 -13.00
CA PHE A 136 4.86 7.18 -13.63
C PHE A 136 5.46 8.58 -13.50
N TRP A 137 6.34 8.84 -12.54
CA TRP A 137 7.17 10.05 -12.53
C TRP A 137 8.12 10.09 -13.73
N ILE A 138 8.85 8.99 -13.98
CA ILE A 138 9.80 8.89 -15.11
C ILE A 138 9.06 9.06 -16.43
N ARG A 139 7.92 8.43 -16.61
CA ARG A 139 7.07 8.61 -17.78
C ARG A 139 6.55 10.04 -17.90
N GLY A 140 6.12 10.62 -16.79
CA GLY A 140 5.65 12.01 -16.72
C GLY A 140 6.74 13.02 -17.12
N MET A 141 7.99 12.76 -16.73
CA MET A 141 9.15 13.57 -17.17
C MET A 141 9.36 13.54 -18.69
N LYS A 142 9.00 12.46 -19.37
CA LYS A 142 9.13 12.33 -20.83
C LYS A 142 7.91 12.87 -21.59
N SER A 143 6.71 12.70 -21.04
CA SER A 143 5.42 12.91 -21.73
C SER A 143 4.65 14.16 -21.29
N ALA A 144 5.15 14.91 -20.29
CA ALA A 144 4.38 15.94 -19.59
C ALA A 144 3.04 15.40 -19.06
N PHE A 145 3.06 14.18 -18.51
CA PHE A 145 1.90 13.43 -18.00
C PHE A 145 0.78 13.29 -19.05
N CYS A 146 0.95 12.39 -20.00
CA CYS A 146 -0.14 12.02 -20.89
C CYS A 146 -1.32 11.40 -20.09
N LYS A 147 -2.48 11.21 -20.70
CA LYS A 147 -3.67 10.66 -20.01
C LYS A 147 -3.40 9.34 -19.29
N LYS A 148 -2.64 8.44 -19.91
CA LYS A 148 -2.28 7.14 -19.30
C LYS A 148 -1.39 7.31 -18.07
N ASP A 149 -0.47 8.27 -18.12
CA ASP A 149 0.43 8.55 -16.99
C ASP A 149 -0.32 9.20 -15.82
N CYS A 150 -1.30 10.08 -16.09
CA CYS A 150 -2.18 10.61 -15.04
C CYS A 150 -3.02 9.49 -14.37
N ILE A 151 -3.57 8.57 -15.16
CA ILE A 151 -4.33 7.43 -14.62
C ILE A 151 -3.43 6.55 -13.77
N GLY A 152 -2.24 6.21 -14.28
CA GLY A 152 -1.31 5.36 -13.57
C GLY A 152 -0.74 6.01 -12.30
N LEU A 153 -0.40 7.31 -12.35
CA LEU A 153 0.04 8.05 -11.17
C LEU A 153 -1.08 8.13 -10.12
N GLY A 154 -2.30 8.44 -10.55
CA GLY A 154 -3.47 8.47 -9.65
C GLY A 154 -3.72 7.11 -8.99
N ALA A 155 -3.63 6.00 -9.77
CA ALA A 155 -3.76 4.65 -9.25
C ALA A 155 -2.63 4.32 -8.26
N GLY A 156 -1.38 4.61 -8.61
CA GLY A 156 -0.24 4.44 -7.70
C GLY A 156 -0.39 5.21 -6.40
N CYS A 157 -0.81 6.47 -6.47
CA CYS A 157 -1.06 7.31 -5.28
C CYS A 157 -2.22 6.76 -4.43
N GLY A 158 -3.33 6.34 -5.04
CA GLY A 158 -4.47 5.77 -4.32
C GLY A 158 -4.13 4.47 -3.60
N LEU A 159 -3.38 3.57 -4.25
CA LEU A 159 -2.88 2.35 -3.64
C LEU A 159 -1.85 2.64 -2.54
N CYS A 160 -0.97 3.63 -2.74
CA CYS A 160 0.00 4.07 -1.75
C CYS A 160 -0.70 4.62 -0.49
N ALA A 161 -1.78 5.37 -0.65
CA ALA A 161 -2.58 5.85 0.47
C ALA A 161 -3.20 4.71 1.30
N LEU A 162 -3.44 3.54 0.70
CA LEU A 162 -3.95 2.33 1.37
C LEU A 162 -2.86 1.37 1.84
N SER A 163 -1.59 1.72 1.66
CA SER A 163 -0.46 0.83 2.01
C SER A 163 0.02 1.07 3.44
N TYR A 164 0.84 2.08 3.65
CA TYR A 164 1.47 2.37 4.93
C TYR A 164 1.90 3.84 5.02
N TYR A 165 1.72 4.46 6.18
CA TYR A 165 2.00 5.89 6.38
C TYR A 165 3.45 6.30 6.07
N ASN A 166 4.42 5.40 6.24
CA ASN A 166 5.81 5.66 5.90
C ASN A 166 6.03 5.99 4.41
N ALA A 167 5.11 5.53 3.55
CA ALA A 167 5.17 5.82 2.11
C ALA A 167 4.55 7.17 1.72
N TYR A 168 3.89 7.90 2.63
CA TYR A 168 3.17 9.13 2.31
C TYR A 168 4.04 10.29 1.85
N ALA A 169 5.34 10.26 2.16
CA ALA A 169 6.29 11.21 1.59
C ALA A 169 6.27 11.19 0.06
N TYR A 170 6.04 10.02 -0.56
CA TYR A 170 5.95 9.89 -2.01
C TYR A 170 4.66 10.50 -2.59
N LEU A 171 3.57 10.57 -1.83
CA LEU A 171 2.36 11.31 -2.22
C LEU A 171 2.65 12.81 -2.29
N LEU A 172 3.31 13.36 -1.27
CA LEU A 172 3.72 14.76 -1.26
C LEU A 172 4.70 15.07 -2.41
N CYS A 173 5.73 14.23 -2.59
CA CYS A 173 6.67 14.35 -3.70
C CYS A 173 5.97 14.29 -5.06
N SER A 174 4.91 13.47 -5.20
CA SER A 174 4.14 13.39 -6.44
C SER A 174 3.44 14.70 -6.77
N ILE A 175 2.87 15.37 -5.78
CA ILE A 175 2.25 16.69 -5.95
C ILE A 175 3.31 17.69 -6.43
N LEU A 176 4.42 17.79 -5.71
CA LEU A 176 5.49 18.74 -6.02
C LEU A 176 6.08 18.50 -7.41
N LEU A 177 6.42 17.25 -7.72
CA LEU A 177 7.00 16.89 -9.01
C LEU A 177 6.03 17.11 -10.17
N PHE A 178 4.75 16.75 -9.99
CA PHE A 178 3.72 16.96 -11.00
C PHE A 178 3.62 18.44 -11.38
N PHE A 179 3.45 19.33 -10.42
CA PHE A 179 3.34 20.76 -10.69
C PHE A 179 4.63 21.35 -11.26
N ALA A 180 5.81 20.95 -10.72
CA ALA A 180 7.11 21.39 -11.22
C ALA A 180 7.29 21.03 -12.70
N LEU A 181 6.96 19.80 -13.09
CA LEU A 181 7.08 19.35 -14.49
C LEU A 181 6.07 20.04 -15.39
N MET A 182 4.82 20.20 -14.96
CA MET A 182 3.79 20.89 -15.77
C MET A 182 4.19 22.34 -16.04
N ILE A 183 4.78 23.04 -15.05
CA ILE A 183 5.30 24.39 -15.20
C ILE A 183 6.54 24.39 -16.13
N HIS A 184 7.46 23.45 -15.93
CA HIS A 184 8.65 23.29 -16.76
C HIS A 184 8.29 23.11 -18.25
N PHE A 185 7.29 22.28 -18.54
CA PHE A 185 6.76 22.06 -19.88
C PHE A 185 5.85 23.20 -20.37
N ARG A 186 5.75 24.30 -19.62
CA ARG A 186 4.94 25.49 -19.96
C ARG A 186 3.49 25.16 -20.33
N LYS A 187 2.89 24.18 -19.64
CA LYS A 187 1.50 23.80 -19.90
C LYS A 187 0.53 24.87 -19.43
N PRO A 188 -0.58 25.11 -20.16
CA PRO A 188 -1.58 26.11 -19.76
C PRO A 188 -2.27 25.69 -18.45
N ALA A 189 -2.64 26.67 -17.61
CA ALA A 189 -3.25 26.44 -16.30
C ALA A 189 -4.48 25.50 -16.35
N LYS A 190 -5.30 25.62 -17.41
CA LYS A 190 -6.45 24.73 -17.63
C LYS A 190 -6.03 23.26 -17.78
N GLU A 191 -4.96 22.97 -18.54
CA GLU A 191 -4.45 21.61 -18.73
C GLU A 191 -3.88 21.07 -17.40
N ILE A 192 -3.13 21.89 -16.67
CA ILE A 192 -2.59 21.55 -15.34
C ILE A 192 -3.72 21.15 -14.40
N PHE A 193 -4.74 21.99 -14.31
CA PHE A 193 -5.90 21.77 -13.43
C PHE A 193 -6.64 20.46 -13.80
N VAL A 194 -6.95 20.24 -15.09
CA VAL A 194 -7.67 19.03 -15.53
C VAL A 194 -6.87 17.77 -15.24
N LYS A 195 -5.56 17.77 -15.50
CA LYS A 195 -4.70 16.62 -15.22
C LYS A 195 -4.54 16.38 -13.71
N ALA A 196 -4.33 17.43 -12.92
CA ALA A 196 -4.26 17.33 -11.46
C ALA A 196 -5.56 16.77 -10.87
N LEU A 197 -6.71 17.27 -11.34
CA LEU A 197 -8.02 16.77 -10.93
C LEU A 197 -8.21 15.30 -11.29
N ALA A 198 -7.75 14.87 -12.47
CA ALA A 198 -7.83 13.47 -12.89
C ALA A 198 -6.97 12.57 -11.99
N VAL A 199 -5.72 12.95 -11.69
CA VAL A 199 -4.85 12.22 -10.77
C VAL A 199 -5.49 12.12 -9.38
N PHE A 200 -5.96 13.26 -8.84
CA PHE A 200 -6.61 13.31 -7.54
C PHE A 200 -7.88 12.45 -7.50
N ALA A 201 -8.76 12.58 -8.49
CA ALA A 201 -10.02 11.82 -8.54
C ALA A 201 -9.78 10.32 -8.55
N ILE A 202 -8.81 9.84 -9.33
CA ILE A 202 -8.46 8.41 -9.38
C ILE A 202 -7.86 7.97 -8.04
N ALA A 203 -6.94 8.73 -7.48
CA ALA A 203 -6.37 8.43 -6.17
C ALA A 203 -7.44 8.38 -5.07
N PHE A 204 -8.38 9.34 -5.09
CA PHE A 204 -9.48 9.41 -4.14
C PHE A 204 -10.49 8.27 -4.32
N LEU A 205 -10.83 7.89 -5.55
CA LEU A 205 -11.72 6.76 -5.81
C LEU A 205 -11.13 5.43 -5.29
N ILE A 206 -9.82 5.26 -5.39
CA ILE A 206 -9.14 4.05 -4.91
C ILE A 206 -8.91 4.09 -3.40
N GLY A 207 -8.39 5.20 -2.86
CA GLY A 207 -7.92 5.28 -1.47
C GLY A 207 -8.89 5.96 -0.51
N GLY A 208 -9.76 6.84 -0.99
CA GLY A 208 -10.58 7.73 -0.17
C GLY A 208 -11.60 7.02 0.73
N TRP A 209 -12.09 5.86 0.30
CA TRP A 209 -13.09 5.09 1.06
C TRP A 209 -12.63 4.78 2.49
N PHE A 210 -11.35 4.44 2.68
CA PHE A 210 -10.80 4.10 3.99
C PHE A 210 -10.85 5.30 4.94
N PHE A 211 -10.40 6.46 4.46
CA PHE A 211 -10.36 7.69 5.27
C PHE A 211 -11.76 8.20 5.58
N ILE A 212 -12.70 8.10 4.63
CA ILE A 212 -14.10 8.44 4.85
C ILE A 212 -14.69 7.50 5.91
N ARG A 213 -14.45 6.19 5.79
CA ARG A 213 -14.88 5.19 6.77
C ARG A 213 -14.34 5.50 8.17
N ASN A 214 -13.04 5.78 8.28
CA ASN A 214 -12.44 6.14 9.57
C ASN A 214 -13.08 7.40 10.16
N ALA A 215 -13.27 8.44 9.36
CA ALA A 215 -13.92 9.67 9.82
C ALA A 215 -15.35 9.41 10.34
N VAL A 216 -16.10 8.53 9.69
CA VAL A 216 -17.47 8.19 10.10
C VAL A 216 -17.50 7.35 11.39
N ILE A 217 -16.57 6.40 11.52
CA ILE A 217 -16.56 5.48 12.67
C ILE A 217 -15.89 6.10 13.90
N HIS A 218 -14.90 6.99 13.70
CA HIS A 218 -14.05 7.54 14.77
C HIS A 218 -14.19 9.06 14.92
N ASP A 219 -15.41 9.58 14.81
CA ASP A 219 -15.75 10.99 15.10
C ASP A 219 -14.80 12.01 14.43
N GLY A 220 -14.57 11.83 13.12
CA GLY A 220 -13.74 12.71 12.32
C GLY A 220 -12.24 12.37 12.28
N ASP A 221 -11.78 11.29 12.92
CA ASP A 221 -10.39 10.84 12.87
C ASP A 221 -10.08 10.13 11.55
N LEU A 222 -9.79 10.91 10.50
CA LEU A 222 -9.47 10.42 9.15
C LEU A 222 -8.31 9.41 9.13
N LEU A 223 -7.29 9.66 9.95
CA LEU A 223 -6.05 8.88 9.95
C LEU A 223 -6.02 7.78 11.01
N GLY A 224 -7.00 7.72 11.90
CA GLY A 224 -7.03 6.76 13.01
C GLY A 224 -5.94 6.99 14.07
N MET A 225 -5.19 8.09 13.98
CA MET A 225 -4.05 8.34 14.88
C MET A 225 -4.50 8.74 16.28
N ARG A 226 -5.52 9.60 16.37
CA ARG A 226 -6.09 10.01 17.65
C ARG A 226 -6.68 8.79 18.36
N THR A 227 -7.51 8.04 17.66
CA THR A 227 -8.17 6.83 18.18
C THR A 227 -7.15 5.76 18.58
N SER A 228 -6.06 5.61 17.83
CA SER A 228 -4.98 4.70 18.17
C SER A 228 -4.28 5.07 19.48
N ASN A 229 -3.99 6.36 19.69
CA ASN A 229 -3.37 6.85 20.91
C ASN A 229 -4.30 6.71 22.12
N GLU A 230 -5.58 7.02 21.95
CA GLU A 230 -6.59 6.85 23.00
C GLU A 230 -6.76 5.37 23.37
N SER A 231 -6.83 4.47 22.38
CA SER A 231 -6.91 3.03 22.60
C SER A 231 -5.66 2.50 23.32
N ALA A 232 -4.47 2.93 22.92
CA ALA A 232 -3.24 2.56 23.60
C ALA A 232 -3.23 3.04 25.07
N ALA A 233 -3.70 4.27 25.34
CA ALA A 233 -3.76 4.81 26.69
C ALA A 233 -4.79 4.09 27.60
N LEU A 234 -5.90 3.59 27.00
CA LEU A 234 -6.98 2.94 27.74
C LEU A 234 -6.71 1.44 28.00
N TYR A 235 -6.02 0.77 27.09
CA TYR A 235 -5.93 -0.70 27.08
C TYR A 235 -4.49 -1.22 27.15
N ALA A 236 -3.48 -0.35 27.27
CA ALA A 236 -2.13 -0.81 27.58
C ALA A 236 -2.11 -1.47 28.96
N ALA A 237 -1.45 -2.61 29.08
CA ALA A 237 -1.22 -3.26 30.37
C ALA A 237 -0.25 -2.41 31.19
N ASP A 238 -0.54 -2.30 32.49
CA ASP A 238 0.32 -1.62 33.48
C ASP A 238 1.67 -2.36 33.67
#